data_efd572d021ef3433b5e9384d4e9e7191
#
_entry.id   efd572d021ef3433b5e9384d4e9e7191
#
_cell.length_a   1.000
_cell.length_b   1.000
_cell.length_c   1.000
_cell.angle_alpha   90.00
_cell.angle_beta   90.00
_cell.angle_gamma   90.00
#
_symmetry.space_group_name_H-M   'P 1'
#
loop_
_entity.id
_entity.type
_entity.pdbx_description
1 polymer ?
#
loop_
_entity_poly.entity_id
_entity_poly.type
_entity_poly.pdbx_seq_one_letter_code
_entity_poly.pdbx_strand_id
1 'polypeptide(L)'
;YEEESIWIKNNGTGRYFALKESVTEDDPALLQEAVKDFDEALDAFVEYLTITPNGDVTLDALSKYIDVDSFLQYYLVNEYTLNRESVSSSFYWYKDGSGDVLHLGPVWDFDTCMGNDLNTEDSSQKYHIYLYTVYWKLLSVPAVQQALSEMYTDSFSLFADMSQNVGAIYNKIGNSAKMNYTRWNTLIGAVSGKGTYFASSYAEASDNLQKWLSERNEYFDLADVYQMRPISVSVNADTAELTIHYLDNKQYEAVDFAVWSKENGQDDLIWYHAHSED
;
A
#
# COMPACT_ATOMS: atom_id res chain seq x y z
N TYR A 1 -2.98 -9.67 -19.14
CA TYR A 1 -2.18 -10.81 -18.66
C TYR A 1 -1.20 -11.16 -19.77
N GLU A 2 0.11 -11.11 -19.48
CA GLU A 2 1.12 -11.63 -20.41
C GLU A 2 1.01 -13.15 -20.35
N GLU A 3 0.77 -13.80 -21.50
CA GLU A 3 0.48 -15.25 -21.59
C GLU A 3 1.66 -16.13 -21.12
N GLU A 4 2.84 -15.56 -20.90
CA GLU A 4 4.08 -16.27 -20.54
C GLU A 4 4.53 -16.06 -19.09
N SER A 5 3.77 -15.32 -18.27
CA SER A 5 4.16 -15.05 -16.88
C SER A 5 3.95 -16.27 -15.99
N ILE A 6 4.94 -16.56 -15.15
CA ILE A 6 4.79 -17.53 -14.05
C ILE A 6 4.03 -16.87 -12.93
N TRP A 7 2.93 -17.49 -12.51
CA TRP A 7 2.07 -17.01 -11.44
C TRP A 7 2.09 -17.95 -10.26
N ILE A 8 2.19 -17.38 -9.07
CA ILE A 8 1.98 -18.10 -7.81
C ILE A 8 0.81 -17.50 -7.06
N LYS A 9 0.01 -18.35 -6.43
CA LYS A 9 -0.98 -17.93 -5.45
C LYS A 9 -0.38 -18.16 -4.07
N ASN A 10 -0.01 -17.08 -3.40
CA ASN A 10 0.47 -17.19 -2.04
C ASN A 10 -0.71 -17.37 -1.06
N ASN A 11 -0.65 -18.39 -0.23
CA ASN A 11 -1.73 -18.72 0.69
C ASN A 11 -1.77 -17.80 1.92
N GLY A 12 -0.62 -17.33 2.39
CA GLY A 12 -0.52 -16.44 3.54
C GLY A 12 -1.17 -15.07 3.30
N THR A 13 -0.98 -14.52 2.10
CA THR A 13 -1.57 -13.24 1.71
C THR A 13 -2.91 -13.37 0.97
N GLY A 14 -3.23 -14.56 0.47
CA GLY A 14 -4.37 -14.81 -0.42
C GLY A 14 -4.25 -14.17 -1.81
N ARG A 15 -3.07 -13.66 -2.19
CA ARG A 15 -2.84 -12.92 -3.43
C ARG A 15 -2.07 -13.71 -4.47
N TYR A 16 -2.22 -13.29 -5.73
CA TYR A 16 -1.46 -13.80 -6.85
C TYR A 16 -0.26 -12.90 -7.12
N PHE A 17 0.88 -13.51 -7.34
CA PHE A 17 2.12 -12.84 -7.72
C PHE A 17 2.57 -13.34 -9.10
N ALA A 18 3.00 -12.42 -9.96
CA ALA A 18 3.63 -12.76 -11.23
C ALA A 18 5.13 -12.55 -11.11
N LEU A 19 5.90 -13.56 -11.46
CA LEU A 19 7.34 -13.41 -11.60
C LEU A 19 7.62 -12.46 -12.77
N LYS A 20 8.43 -11.43 -12.54
CA LYS A 20 8.79 -10.45 -13.58
C LYS A 20 10.17 -10.69 -14.15
N GLU A 21 11.16 -10.85 -13.28
CA GLU A 21 12.54 -11.09 -13.68
C GLU A 21 13.20 -12.07 -12.72
N SER A 22 14.07 -12.91 -13.25
CA SER A 22 14.88 -13.82 -12.45
C SER A 22 16.20 -14.08 -13.17
N VAL A 23 17.27 -14.11 -12.42
CA VAL A 23 18.60 -14.53 -12.93
C VAL A 23 18.64 -16.00 -13.34
N THR A 24 17.58 -16.75 -13.02
CA THR A 24 17.47 -18.20 -13.28
C THR A 24 16.46 -18.51 -14.39
N GLU A 25 16.03 -17.53 -15.19
CA GLU A 25 15.01 -17.73 -16.24
C GLU A 25 15.37 -18.82 -17.25
N ASP A 26 16.65 -18.97 -17.56
CA ASP A 26 17.15 -19.98 -18.50
C ASP A 26 17.25 -21.40 -17.91
N ASP A 27 17.06 -21.54 -16.59
CA ASP A 27 17.09 -22.85 -15.87
C ASP A 27 15.75 -23.10 -15.16
N PRO A 28 14.85 -23.92 -15.74
CA PRO A 28 13.53 -24.17 -15.16
C PRO A 28 13.55 -24.79 -13.75
N ALA A 29 14.61 -25.52 -13.38
CA ALA A 29 14.70 -26.13 -12.06
C ALA A 29 15.07 -25.07 -11.00
N LEU A 30 16.04 -24.22 -11.29
CA LEU A 30 16.41 -23.09 -10.41
C LEU A 30 15.27 -22.07 -10.32
N LEU A 31 14.56 -21.86 -11.40
CA LEU A 31 13.39 -20.97 -11.41
C LEU A 31 12.27 -21.48 -10.49
N GLN A 32 11.95 -22.76 -10.53
CA GLN A 32 10.97 -23.37 -9.62
C GLN A 32 11.41 -23.27 -8.16
N GLU A 33 12.71 -23.47 -7.89
CA GLU A 33 13.28 -23.33 -6.55
C GLU A 33 13.17 -21.88 -6.06
N ALA A 34 13.50 -20.89 -6.88
CA ALA A 34 13.39 -19.48 -6.54
C ALA A 34 11.94 -19.04 -6.25
N VAL A 35 10.99 -19.51 -7.06
CA VAL A 35 9.55 -19.25 -6.85
C VAL A 35 9.08 -19.86 -5.53
N LYS A 36 9.48 -21.10 -5.24
CA LYS A 36 9.14 -21.80 -3.99
C LYS A 36 9.77 -21.09 -2.78
N ASP A 37 11.04 -20.71 -2.86
CA ASP A 37 11.74 -19.99 -1.79
C ASP A 37 11.08 -18.66 -1.46
N PHE A 38 10.62 -17.91 -2.48
CA PHE A 38 9.87 -16.69 -2.28
C PHE A 38 8.51 -16.94 -1.59
N ASP A 39 7.76 -17.93 -2.06
CA ASP A 39 6.43 -18.27 -1.52
C ASP A 39 6.53 -18.72 -0.05
N GLU A 40 7.49 -19.60 0.26
CA GLU A 40 7.75 -20.07 1.63
C GLU A 40 8.20 -18.92 2.56
N ALA A 41 9.05 -18.00 2.07
CA ALA A 41 9.47 -16.84 2.84
C ALA A 41 8.30 -15.90 3.15
N LEU A 42 7.42 -15.68 2.19
CA LEU A 42 6.23 -14.84 2.36
C LEU A 42 5.21 -15.47 3.32
N ASP A 43 4.98 -16.78 3.21
CA ASP A 43 4.12 -17.52 4.13
C ASP A 43 4.67 -17.47 5.56
N ALA A 44 5.98 -17.69 5.75
CA ALA A 44 6.62 -17.63 7.07
C ALA A 44 6.50 -16.21 7.70
N PHE A 45 6.69 -15.17 6.91
CA PHE A 45 6.52 -13.79 7.37
C PHE A 45 5.08 -13.50 7.81
N VAL A 46 4.10 -13.85 6.98
CA VAL A 46 2.68 -13.62 7.29
C VAL A 46 2.24 -14.46 8.48
N GLU A 47 2.69 -15.70 8.58
CA GLU A 47 2.43 -16.56 9.75
C GLU A 47 3.00 -15.93 11.01
N TYR A 48 4.27 -15.51 11.00
CA TYR A 48 4.89 -14.84 12.15
C TYR A 48 4.08 -13.64 12.65
N LEU A 49 3.67 -12.75 11.73
CA LEU A 49 2.82 -11.61 12.07
C LEU A 49 1.41 -12.00 12.57
N THR A 50 0.94 -13.19 12.21
CA THR A 50 -0.42 -13.63 12.56
C THR A 50 -0.46 -14.27 13.93
N ILE A 51 0.55 -15.08 14.29
CA ILE A 51 0.57 -15.85 15.53
C ILE A 51 1.25 -15.13 16.68
N THR A 52 2.15 -14.16 16.38
CA THR A 52 2.87 -13.42 17.42
C THR A 52 2.03 -12.24 17.91
N PRO A 53 1.82 -12.11 19.23
CA PRO A 53 1.15 -10.93 19.78
C PRO A 53 1.91 -9.64 19.40
N ASN A 54 1.19 -8.59 19.03
CA ASN A 54 1.79 -7.35 18.53
C ASN A 54 2.83 -6.73 19.47
N GLY A 55 2.62 -6.85 20.79
CA GLY A 55 3.57 -6.35 21.80
C GLY A 55 4.86 -7.15 21.90
N ASP A 56 4.90 -8.38 21.38
CA ASP A 56 6.06 -9.27 21.42
C ASP A 56 6.87 -9.22 20.11
N VAL A 57 6.34 -8.59 19.07
CA VAL A 57 7.04 -8.40 17.79
C VAL A 57 8.09 -7.30 17.94
N THR A 58 9.34 -7.63 17.64
CA THR A 58 10.47 -6.69 17.63
C THR A 58 11.01 -6.48 16.23
N LEU A 59 11.70 -5.36 15.98
CA LEU A 59 12.33 -5.11 14.68
C LEU A 59 13.42 -6.15 14.36
N ASP A 60 14.18 -6.59 15.38
CA ASP A 60 15.19 -7.64 15.22
C ASP A 60 14.58 -8.99 14.83
N ALA A 61 13.41 -9.32 15.35
CA ALA A 61 12.71 -10.53 14.93
C ALA A 61 12.11 -10.39 13.53
N LEU A 62 11.58 -9.23 13.16
CA LEU A 62 11.08 -8.95 11.82
C LEU A 62 12.18 -8.99 10.77
N SER A 63 13.39 -8.51 11.10
CA SER A 63 14.53 -8.48 10.16
C SER A 63 15.01 -9.86 9.72
N LYS A 64 14.51 -10.94 10.32
CA LYS A 64 14.74 -12.32 9.86
C LYS A 64 13.84 -12.72 8.68
N TYR A 65 12.81 -11.95 8.41
CA TYR A 65 11.83 -12.22 7.36
C TYR A 65 11.83 -11.15 6.27
N ILE A 66 12.01 -9.90 6.67
CA ILE A 66 11.89 -8.73 5.79
C ILE A 66 13.04 -7.75 6.02
N ASP A 67 13.40 -7.01 4.99
CA ASP A 67 14.13 -5.76 5.14
C ASP A 67 13.17 -4.70 5.67
N VAL A 68 13.23 -4.44 6.97
CA VAL A 68 12.27 -3.56 7.66
C VAL A 68 12.30 -2.15 7.06
N ASP A 69 13.47 -1.63 6.74
CA ASP A 69 13.60 -0.27 6.19
C ASP A 69 12.93 -0.16 4.83
N SER A 70 13.09 -1.13 3.94
CA SER A 70 12.42 -1.13 2.64
C SER A 70 10.89 -1.12 2.78
N PHE A 71 10.37 -1.87 3.73
CA PHE A 71 8.92 -1.92 4.00
C PHE A 71 8.39 -0.60 4.52
N LEU A 72 9.10 0.04 5.46
CA LEU A 72 8.69 1.31 6.05
C LEU A 72 8.81 2.46 5.04
N GLN A 73 9.89 2.52 4.27
CA GLN A 73 10.08 3.51 3.21
C GLN A 73 9.04 3.36 2.11
N TYR A 74 8.79 2.13 1.67
CA TYR A 74 7.77 1.85 0.67
C TYR A 74 6.39 2.31 1.13
N TYR A 75 6.02 1.97 2.38
CA TYR A 75 4.76 2.42 2.98
C TYR A 75 4.68 3.94 3.02
N LEU A 76 5.68 4.59 3.59
CA LEU A 76 5.65 6.03 3.84
C LEU A 76 5.50 6.83 2.55
N VAL A 77 6.27 6.49 1.52
CA VAL A 77 6.19 7.17 0.22
C VAL A 77 4.83 6.97 -0.44
N ASN A 78 4.35 5.72 -0.48
CA ASN A 78 3.10 5.39 -1.15
C ASN A 78 1.87 5.88 -0.39
N GLU A 79 1.86 5.84 0.95
CA GLU A 79 0.76 6.40 1.74
C GLU A 79 0.74 7.92 1.65
N TYR A 80 1.91 8.58 1.73
CA TYR A 80 1.97 10.04 1.61
C TYR A 80 1.45 10.51 0.26
N THR A 81 1.87 9.89 -0.83
CA THR A 81 1.43 10.23 -2.20
C THR A 81 0.06 9.68 -2.56
N LEU A 82 -0.53 8.85 -1.70
CA LEU A 82 -1.75 8.09 -1.95
C LEU A 82 -1.67 7.27 -3.26
N ASN A 83 -0.58 6.54 -3.46
CA ASN A 83 -0.40 5.67 -4.60
C ASN A 83 -1.14 4.34 -4.39
N ARG A 84 -2.40 4.29 -4.79
CA ARG A 84 -3.27 3.13 -4.56
C ARG A 84 -2.84 1.88 -5.34
N GLU A 85 -2.17 2.05 -6.46
CA GLU A 85 -1.68 0.94 -7.29
C GLU A 85 -0.49 0.23 -6.64
N SER A 86 0.21 0.88 -5.72
CA SER A 86 1.34 0.34 -4.98
C SER A 86 1.03 -0.87 -4.10
N VAL A 87 -0.23 -1.22 -3.90
CA VAL A 87 -0.69 -2.42 -3.16
C VAL A 87 -1.58 -3.33 -3.99
N SER A 88 -1.59 -3.13 -5.31
CA SER A 88 -2.40 -3.91 -6.25
C SER A 88 -1.61 -4.32 -7.49
N SER A 89 -1.60 -3.50 -8.54
CA SER A 89 -0.99 -3.82 -9.83
C SER A 89 0.50 -3.47 -9.91
N SER A 90 0.91 -2.41 -9.25
CA SER A 90 2.28 -1.87 -9.28
C SER A 90 3.03 -2.13 -7.97
N PHE A 91 2.90 -3.33 -7.45
CA PHE A 91 3.41 -3.77 -6.16
C PHE A 91 4.49 -4.84 -6.34
N TYR A 92 5.74 -4.46 -6.12
CA TYR A 92 6.89 -5.32 -6.37
C TYR A 92 7.55 -5.77 -5.07
N TRP A 93 7.86 -7.06 -5.03
CA TRP A 93 8.63 -7.72 -3.99
C TRP A 93 9.84 -8.38 -4.62
N TYR A 94 10.95 -8.44 -3.90
CA TYR A 94 12.13 -9.12 -4.39
C TYR A 94 12.94 -9.76 -3.27
N LYS A 95 13.81 -10.68 -3.67
CA LYS A 95 14.90 -11.26 -2.88
C LYS A 95 16.14 -11.31 -3.78
N ASP A 96 17.31 -11.02 -3.22
CA ASP A 96 18.58 -11.08 -3.95
C ASP A 96 19.14 -12.52 -4.08
N GLY A 97 18.49 -13.49 -3.45
CA GLY A 97 18.82 -14.91 -3.54
C GLY A 97 18.19 -15.76 -2.45
N SER A 98 18.45 -17.07 -2.47
CA SER A 98 18.03 -17.96 -1.41
C SER A 98 18.76 -17.59 -0.11
N GLY A 99 18.03 -17.46 0.99
CA GLY A 99 18.57 -17.04 2.28
C GLY A 99 18.60 -15.54 2.50
N ASP A 100 18.25 -14.73 1.50
CA ASP A 100 17.93 -13.33 1.70
C ASP A 100 16.52 -13.16 2.25
N VAL A 101 16.25 -12.01 2.85
CA VAL A 101 14.93 -11.63 3.34
C VAL A 101 14.07 -11.00 2.23
N LEU A 102 12.80 -10.83 2.49
CA LEU A 102 11.90 -10.15 1.55
C LEU A 102 12.12 -8.64 1.58
N HIS A 103 12.19 -8.03 0.42
CA HIS A 103 12.25 -6.59 0.22
C HIS A 103 11.04 -6.08 -0.55
N LEU A 104 10.68 -4.80 -0.34
CA LEU A 104 9.70 -4.08 -1.15
C LEU A 104 10.38 -3.03 -2.01
N GLY A 105 9.94 -2.94 -3.25
CA GLY A 105 10.41 -1.97 -4.23
C GLY A 105 10.67 -2.57 -5.61
N PRO A 106 11.01 -1.71 -6.57
CA PRO A 106 11.10 -0.26 -6.44
C PRO A 106 9.72 0.39 -6.27
N VAL A 107 9.69 1.65 -5.79
CA VAL A 107 8.49 2.48 -5.91
C VAL A 107 8.25 2.78 -7.38
N TRP A 108 7.03 2.59 -7.85
CA TRP A 108 6.71 2.61 -9.27
C TRP A 108 5.30 3.14 -9.50
N ASP A 109 5.08 3.74 -10.70
CA ASP A 109 3.76 4.06 -11.23
C ASP A 109 2.98 5.09 -10.40
N PHE A 110 3.44 6.34 -10.43
CA PHE A 110 2.84 7.44 -9.67
C PHE A 110 1.89 8.30 -10.52
N ASP A 111 1.46 7.83 -11.67
CA ASP A 111 0.62 8.60 -12.60
C ASP A 111 -0.81 8.79 -12.11
N THR A 112 -1.33 7.85 -11.30
CA THR A 112 -2.68 7.89 -10.72
C THR A 112 -2.69 8.29 -9.24
N CYS A 113 -1.62 8.87 -8.73
CA CYS A 113 -1.51 9.32 -7.34
C CYS A 113 -1.67 10.85 -7.19
N MET A 114 -1.58 11.35 -5.97
CA MET A 114 -1.59 12.79 -5.63
C MET A 114 -2.78 13.55 -6.25
N GLY A 115 -3.96 12.91 -6.24
CA GLY A 115 -5.19 13.48 -6.76
C GLY A 115 -5.43 13.29 -8.27
N ASN A 116 -4.54 12.62 -8.97
CA ASN A 116 -4.66 12.41 -10.42
C ASN A 116 -5.45 11.15 -10.83
N ASP A 117 -6.41 10.75 -10.04
CA ASP A 117 -7.33 9.64 -10.33
C ASP A 117 -8.73 9.99 -9.83
N LEU A 118 -9.79 9.56 -10.55
CA LEU A 118 -11.18 9.71 -10.14
C LEU A 118 -11.49 9.15 -8.74
N ASN A 119 -10.77 8.10 -8.35
CA ASN A 119 -10.90 7.51 -7.02
C ASN A 119 -10.10 8.25 -5.94
N THR A 120 -9.27 9.19 -6.33
CA THR A 120 -8.43 10.00 -5.44
C THR A 120 -8.84 11.47 -5.44
N GLU A 121 -10.00 11.79 -6.02
CA GLU A 121 -10.65 13.09 -5.88
C GLU A 121 -10.77 13.41 -4.39
N ASP A 122 -10.41 14.62 -3.99
CA ASP A 122 -10.34 15.04 -2.59
C ASP A 122 -9.46 14.15 -1.69
N SER A 123 -8.47 13.50 -2.27
CA SER A 123 -7.66 12.47 -1.60
C SER A 123 -6.58 13.01 -0.69
N SER A 124 -6.27 14.32 -0.71
CA SER A 124 -5.28 14.92 0.19
C SER A 124 -5.56 14.62 1.67
N GLN A 125 -6.82 14.37 2.00
CA GLN A 125 -7.32 14.06 3.35
C GLN A 125 -7.78 12.60 3.51
N LYS A 126 -7.11 11.66 2.84
CA LYS A 126 -7.41 10.22 2.92
C LYS A 126 -6.16 9.40 3.17
N TYR A 127 -6.37 8.19 3.70
CA TYR A 127 -5.35 7.14 3.81
C TYR A 127 -5.86 5.90 3.10
N HIS A 128 -4.96 5.07 2.56
CA HIS A 128 -5.37 3.90 1.80
C HIS A 128 -4.42 2.70 1.91
N ILE A 129 -3.11 2.92 1.90
CA ILE A 129 -2.12 1.82 1.81
C ILE A 129 -2.14 0.97 3.07
N TYR A 130 -2.47 1.57 4.22
CA TYR A 130 -2.64 0.86 5.49
C TYR A 130 -3.70 -0.25 5.43
N LEU A 131 -4.65 -0.20 4.50
CA LEU A 131 -5.69 -1.23 4.32
C LEU A 131 -5.16 -2.55 3.76
N TYR A 132 -3.96 -2.54 3.17
CA TYR A 132 -3.35 -3.77 2.71
C TYR A 132 -2.97 -4.65 3.90
N THR A 133 -3.33 -5.95 3.86
CA THR A 133 -3.28 -6.87 5.01
C THR A 133 -1.91 -6.90 5.71
N VAL A 134 -0.81 -6.87 4.95
CA VAL A 134 0.54 -6.87 5.51
C VAL A 134 0.80 -5.58 6.28
N TYR A 135 0.47 -4.42 5.72
CA TYR A 135 0.66 -3.14 6.39
C TYR A 135 -0.26 -2.97 7.57
N TRP A 136 -1.51 -3.40 7.45
CA TRP A 136 -2.42 -3.37 8.59
C TRP A 136 -1.87 -4.13 9.80
N LYS A 137 -1.27 -5.31 9.58
CA LYS A 137 -0.62 -6.08 10.64
C LYS A 137 0.65 -5.40 11.16
N LEU A 138 1.55 -4.96 10.27
CA LEU A 138 2.79 -4.26 10.63
C LEU A 138 2.52 -2.99 11.44
N LEU A 139 1.60 -2.14 10.99
CA LEU A 139 1.22 -0.91 11.67
C LEU A 139 0.50 -1.13 13.01
N SER A 140 0.16 -2.38 13.32
CA SER A 140 -0.35 -2.78 14.63
C SER A 140 0.76 -3.07 15.65
N VAL A 141 2.01 -3.15 15.21
CA VAL A 141 3.17 -3.48 16.05
C VAL A 141 3.77 -2.20 16.63
N PRO A 142 3.85 -2.03 17.95
CA PRO A 142 4.38 -0.81 18.57
C PRO A 142 5.81 -0.44 18.13
N ALA A 143 6.69 -1.44 17.99
CA ALA A 143 8.07 -1.23 17.52
C ALA A 143 8.12 -0.70 16.08
N VAL A 144 7.22 -1.17 15.21
CA VAL A 144 7.08 -0.68 13.83
C VAL A 144 6.53 0.75 13.82
N GLN A 145 5.53 1.05 14.63
CA GLN A 145 4.99 2.42 14.76
C GLN A 145 6.07 3.41 15.18
N GLN A 146 6.90 3.04 16.16
CA GLN A 146 8.01 3.88 16.58
C GLN A 146 9.01 4.12 15.45
N ALA A 147 9.49 3.05 14.80
CA ALA A 147 10.46 3.17 13.71
C ALA A 147 9.93 3.98 12.52
N LEU A 148 8.67 3.78 12.15
CA LEU A 148 8.03 4.55 11.08
C LEU A 148 7.87 6.03 11.46
N SER A 149 7.53 6.34 12.71
CA SER A 149 7.42 7.72 13.19
C SER A 149 8.77 8.44 13.22
N GLU A 150 9.83 7.73 13.60
CA GLU A 150 11.20 8.25 13.54
C GLU A 150 11.60 8.52 12.09
N MET A 151 11.40 7.55 11.19
CA MET A 151 11.67 7.70 9.75
C MET A 151 10.91 8.87 9.12
N TYR A 152 9.63 9.05 9.45
CA TYR A 152 8.83 10.18 8.97
C TYR A 152 9.38 11.51 9.48
N THR A 153 9.73 11.58 10.77
CA THR A 153 10.30 12.79 11.38
C THR A 153 11.61 13.19 10.69
N ASP A 154 12.49 12.23 10.44
CA ASP A 154 13.77 12.46 9.77
C ASP A 154 13.59 12.87 8.29
N SER A 155 12.54 12.38 7.65
CA SER A 155 12.22 12.66 6.24
C SER A 155 11.28 13.85 6.05
N PHE A 156 10.74 14.44 7.12
CA PHE A 156 9.66 15.44 7.04
C PHE A 156 9.99 16.63 6.13
N SER A 157 11.23 17.12 6.16
CA SER A 157 11.63 18.23 5.30
C SER A 157 11.51 17.91 3.80
N LEU A 158 11.74 16.65 3.41
CA LEU A 158 11.61 16.22 2.02
C LEU A 158 10.15 16.30 1.57
N PHE A 159 9.22 15.88 2.41
CA PHE A 159 7.79 15.96 2.12
C PHE A 159 7.28 17.42 2.15
N ALA A 160 7.71 18.19 3.15
CA ALA A 160 7.32 19.59 3.28
C ALA A 160 7.72 20.44 2.05
N ASP A 161 8.89 20.15 1.46
CA ASP A 161 9.41 20.89 0.32
C ASP A 161 8.82 20.43 -1.03
N MET A 162 8.09 19.32 -1.09
CA MET A 162 7.61 18.76 -2.36
C MET A 162 6.75 19.76 -3.15
N SER A 163 5.85 20.48 -2.50
CA SER A 163 5.01 21.48 -3.16
C SER A 163 5.84 22.60 -3.84
N GLN A 164 6.85 23.12 -3.15
CA GLN A 164 7.74 24.13 -3.71
C GLN A 164 8.59 23.58 -4.85
N ASN A 165 9.06 22.34 -4.73
CA ASN A 165 9.85 21.66 -5.74
C ASN A 165 9.07 21.46 -7.04
N VAL A 166 7.76 21.17 -6.97
CA VAL A 166 6.88 21.09 -8.16
C VAL A 166 6.89 22.42 -8.92
N GLY A 167 6.71 23.55 -8.24
CA GLY A 167 6.77 24.87 -8.85
C GLY A 167 8.13 25.19 -9.50
N ALA A 168 9.22 24.83 -8.83
CA ALA A 168 10.57 25.00 -9.36
C ALA A 168 10.82 24.15 -10.63
N ILE A 169 10.36 22.90 -10.61
CA ILE A 169 10.44 22.00 -11.77
C ILE A 169 9.57 22.53 -12.91
N TYR A 170 8.34 22.96 -12.64
CA TYR A 170 7.46 23.57 -13.63
C TYR A 170 8.17 24.73 -14.38
N ASN A 171 8.76 25.65 -13.64
CA ASN A 171 9.48 26.78 -14.23
C ASN A 171 10.68 26.33 -15.08
N LYS A 172 11.36 25.26 -14.67
CA LYS A 172 12.53 24.73 -15.38
C LYS A 172 12.16 24.05 -16.70
N ILE A 173 11.05 23.30 -16.73
CA ILE A 173 10.65 22.50 -17.91
C ILE A 173 9.54 23.15 -18.75
N GLY A 174 9.07 24.34 -18.39
CA GLY A 174 7.89 24.98 -18.99
C GLY A 174 7.93 25.09 -20.51
N ASN A 175 9.11 25.40 -21.09
CA ASN A 175 9.27 25.44 -22.55
C ASN A 175 9.14 24.04 -23.18
N SER A 176 9.74 23.02 -22.57
CA SER A 176 9.63 21.63 -23.04
C SER A 176 8.19 21.13 -22.93
N ALA A 177 7.50 21.45 -21.85
CA ALA A 177 6.10 21.14 -21.69
C ALA A 177 5.24 21.79 -22.78
N LYS A 178 5.44 23.08 -23.04
CA LYS A 178 4.74 23.79 -24.12
C LYS A 178 4.98 23.14 -25.50
N MET A 179 6.21 22.75 -25.78
CA MET A 179 6.52 22.04 -27.04
C MET A 179 5.85 20.68 -27.11
N ASN A 180 5.81 19.93 -26.00
CA ASN A 180 5.14 18.66 -25.91
C ASN A 180 3.65 18.81 -26.24
N TYR A 181 2.98 19.82 -25.67
CA TYR A 181 1.57 20.11 -26.00
C TYR A 181 1.32 20.49 -27.43
N THR A 182 2.20 21.32 -27.98
CA THR A 182 2.10 21.72 -29.38
C THR A 182 2.20 20.51 -30.30
N ARG A 183 3.00 19.52 -29.92
CA ARG A 183 3.21 18.32 -30.74
C ARG A 183 2.11 17.27 -30.54
N TRP A 184 1.70 17.04 -29.32
CA TRP A 184 0.89 15.85 -28.97
C TRP A 184 -0.53 16.18 -28.53
N ASN A 185 -0.81 17.41 -28.17
CA ASN A 185 -2.11 17.89 -27.67
C ASN A 185 -2.70 16.98 -26.54
N THR A 186 -1.84 16.55 -25.63
CA THR A 186 -2.11 15.42 -24.71
C THR A 186 -2.68 15.79 -23.37
N LEU A 187 -2.67 17.06 -22.97
CA LEU A 187 -3.18 17.46 -21.67
C LEU A 187 -4.63 17.89 -21.67
N ILE A 188 -5.05 18.48 -22.73
CA ILE A 188 -6.37 19.09 -22.77
C ILE A 188 -7.39 18.01 -23.10
N GLY A 189 -8.21 17.68 -22.12
CA GLY A 189 -9.25 16.68 -22.30
C GLY A 189 -8.76 15.26 -22.08
N ALA A 190 -8.09 15.11 -20.96
CA ALA A 190 -7.65 13.85 -20.38
C ALA A 190 -7.93 12.61 -21.19
N VAL A 191 -6.90 12.08 -21.63
CA VAL A 191 -6.86 10.71 -22.07
C VAL A 191 -7.51 9.87 -20.97
N SER A 192 -8.66 9.28 -21.29
CA SER A 192 -9.25 8.14 -20.58
C SER A 192 -10.10 8.35 -19.32
N GLY A 193 -10.44 9.53 -18.90
CA GLY A 193 -11.36 9.68 -17.76
C GLY A 193 -10.85 9.19 -16.41
N LYS A 194 -9.55 9.08 -16.27
CA LYS A 194 -8.90 8.64 -15.03
C LYS A 194 -8.35 9.77 -14.17
N GLY A 195 -8.34 11.01 -14.59
CA GLY A 195 -7.84 12.12 -13.78
C GLY A 195 -8.98 13.05 -13.38
N THR A 196 -9.03 13.42 -12.13
CA THR A 196 -10.01 14.40 -11.60
C THR A 196 -9.54 15.82 -11.68
N TYR A 197 -8.26 16.04 -11.67
CA TYR A 197 -7.70 17.35 -11.97
C TYR A 197 -7.55 17.51 -13.47
N PHE A 198 -8.68 17.68 -14.16
CA PHE A 198 -8.67 18.11 -15.55
C PHE A 198 -8.10 19.52 -15.61
N ALA A 199 -6.80 19.61 -15.77
CA ALA A 199 -6.18 20.89 -15.98
C ALA A 199 -6.36 21.31 -17.43
N SER A 200 -6.81 22.52 -17.64
CA SER A 200 -6.90 23.12 -18.99
C SER A 200 -5.55 23.59 -19.51
N SER A 201 -4.55 23.58 -18.65
CA SER A 201 -3.18 23.99 -18.98
C SER A 201 -2.16 23.29 -18.09
N TYR A 202 -0.92 23.30 -18.51
CA TYR A 202 0.20 22.78 -17.71
C TYR A 202 0.45 23.60 -16.44
N ALA A 203 0.19 24.89 -16.47
CA ALA A 203 0.23 25.74 -15.30
C ALA A 203 -0.79 25.29 -14.26
N GLU A 204 -2.05 25.13 -14.68
CA GLU A 204 -3.13 24.65 -13.81
C GLU A 204 -2.84 23.25 -13.25
N ALA A 205 -2.28 22.33 -14.03
CA ALA A 205 -1.85 21.03 -13.55
C ALA A 205 -0.79 21.13 -12.45
N SER A 206 0.19 22.02 -12.63
CA SER A 206 1.21 22.29 -11.61
C SER A 206 0.62 22.90 -10.34
N ASP A 207 -0.31 23.86 -10.48
CA ASP A 207 -0.96 24.50 -9.34
C ASP A 207 -1.82 23.50 -8.56
N ASN A 208 -2.55 22.64 -9.24
CA ASN A 208 -3.35 21.58 -8.63
C ASN A 208 -2.47 20.60 -7.83
N LEU A 209 -1.36 20.17 -8.38
CA LEU A 209 -0.43 19.28 -7.69
C LEU A 209 0.21 19.95 -6.47
N GLN A 210 0.62 21.22 -6.59
CA GLN A 210 1.16 21.99 -5.47
C GLN A 210 0.12 22.14 -4.35
N LYS A 211 -1.12 22.42 -4.72
CA LYS A 211 -2.24 22.52 -3.78
C LYS A 211 -2.46 21.21 -3.06
N TRP A 212 -2.56 20.10 -3.79
CA TRP A 212 -2.75 18.77 -3.20
C TRP A 212 -1.64 18.43 -2.20
N LEU A 213 -0.37 18.67 -2.56
CA LEU A 213 0.78 18.43 -1.69
C LEU A 213 0.77 19.31 -0.44
N SER A 214 0.35 20.58 -0.56
CA SER A 214 0.23 21.46 0.59
C SER A 214 -0.87 21.00 1.55
N GLU A 215 -2.03 20.63 1.04
CA GLU A 215 -3.14 20.07 1.83
C GLU A 215 -2.75 18.73 2.47
N ARG A 216 -1.95 17.91 1.76
CA ARG A 216 -1.44 16.64 2.28
C ARG A 216 -0.50 16.86 3.45
N ASN A 217 0.41 17.83 3.36
CA ASN A 217 1.31 18.19 4.45
C ASN A 217 0.57 18.64 5.73
N GLU A 218 -0.56 19.32 5.57
CA GLU A 218 -1.37 19.77 6.71
C GLU A 218 -2.16 18.61 7.35
N TYR A 219 -2.52 17.62 6.54
CA TYR A 219 -3.40 16.53 6.98
C TYR A 219 -2.65 15.27 7.43
N PHE A 220 -1.50 14.98 6.82
CA PHE A 220 -0.82 13.71 7.02
C PHE A 220 -0.23 13.58 8.41
N ASP A 221 -0.82 12.69 9.22
CA ASP A 221 -0.35 12.32 10.54
C ASP A 221 -0.34 10.79 10.69
N LEU A 222 0.81 10.22 11.02
CA LEU A 222 0.93 8.79 11.27
C LEU A 222 0.17 8.36 12.52
N ALA A 223 -0.03 9.24 13.49
CA ALA A 223 -0.84 8.93 14.67
C ALA A 223 -2.29 8.61 14.28
N ASP A 224 -2.84 9.32 13.30
CA ASP A 224 -4.16 9.01 12.76
C ASP A 224 -4.19 7.64 12.10
N VAL A 225 -3.16 7.32 11.28
CA VAL A 225 -3.04 6.01 10.62
C VAL A 225 -3.00 4.88 11.64
N TYR A 226 -2.27 5.05 12.75
CA TYR A 226 -2.17 4.02 13.79
C TYR A 226 -3.49 3.80 14.52
N GLN A 227 -4.38 4.79 14.54
CA GLN A 227 -5.71 4.70 15.11
C GLN A 227 -6.75 4.15 14.14
N MET A 228 -6.52 4.24 12.84
CA MET A 228 -7.43 3.78 11.78
C MET A 228 -7.49 2.25 11.66
N ARG A 229 -7.30 1.51 12.72
CA ARG A 229 -7.40 0.06 12.71
C ARG A 229 -8.85 -0.33 12.48
N PRO A 230 -9.18 -0.89 11.32
CA PRO A 230 -10.59 -1.12 11.03
C PRO A 230 -11.22 -2.17 11.95
N ILE A 231 -10.45 -3.14 12.45
CA ILE A 231 -11.06 -4.25 13.18
C ILE A 231 -10.03 -4.89 14.12
N SER A 232 -10.35 -5.01 15.41
CA SER A 232 -9.75 -6.02 16.27
C SER A 232 -10.75 -7.17 16.46
N VAL A 233 -10.29 -8.38 16.27
CA VAL A 233 -11.11 -9.57 16.44
C VAL A 233 -10.63 -10.31 17.68
N SER A 234 -11.51 -10.53 18.65
CA SER A 234 -11.26 -11.45 19.74
C SER A 234 -12.20 -12.64 19.65
N VAL A 235 -11.64 -13.83 19.84
CA VAL A 235 -12.40 -15.08 19.82
C VAL A 235 -12.42 -15.66 21.23
N ASN A 236 -13.58 -15.83 21.77
CA ASN A 236 -13.76 -16.63 22.97
C ASN A 236 -14.06 -18.09 22.56
N ALA A 237 -13.05 -18.95 22.63
CA ALA A 237 -13.16 -20.34 22.19
C ALA A 237 -14.13 -21.17 23.06
N ASP A 238 -14.35 -20.78 24.31
CA ASP A 238 -15.23 -21.50 25.25
C ASP A 238 -16.71 -21.24 24.96
N THR A 239 -17.02 -20.03 24.49
CA THR A 239 -18.40 -19.62 24.17
C THR A 239 -18.68 -19.64 22.67
N ALA A 240 -17.68 -19.89 21.83
CA ALA A 240 -17.74 -19.72 20.38
C ALA A 240 -18.18 -18.28 19.96
N GLU A 241 -17.86 -17.31 20.80
CA GLU A 241 -18.21 -15.91 20.58
C GLU A 241 -17.08 -15.21 19.83
N LEU A 242 -17.43 -14.60 18.71
CA LEU A 242 -16.55 -13.73 17.93
C LEU A 242 -16.93 -12.28 18.23
N THR A 243 -16.05 -11.55 18.91
CA THR A 243 -16.25 -10.13 19.14
C THR A 243 -15.40 -9.35 18.17
N ILE A 244 -16.03 -8.51 17.37
CA ILE A 244 -15.37 -7.62 16.42
C ILE A 244 -15.45 -6.20 16.96
N HIS A 245 -14.30 -5.62 17.30
CA HIS A 245 -14.22 -4.22 17.69
C HIS A 245 -13.87 -3.39 16.45
N TYR A 246 -14.79 -2.58 16.04
CA TYR A 246 -14.59 -1.62 14.96
C TYR A 246 -14.11 -0.30 15.56
N LEU A 247 -12.93 0.15 15.15
CA LEU A 247 -12.27 1.34 15.70
C LEU A 247 -12.31 2.50 14.69
N ASP A 248 -13.47 2.80 14.15
CA ASP A 248 -13.65 4.02 13.38
C ASP A 248 -14.59 4.96 14.16
N ASN A 249 -14.25 6.25 14.19
CA ASN A 249 -15.11 7.30 14.76
C ASN A 249 -16.37 7.59 13.91
N LYS A 250 -16.59 6.83 12.84
CA LYS A 250 -17.79 6.96 12.01
C LYS A 250 -18.88 6.05 12.57
N GLN A 251 -20.05 6.63 12.77
CA GLN A 251 -21.26 5.84 13.05
C GLN A 251 -21.74 5.20 11.74
N TYR A 252 -21.79 3.89 11.72
CA TYR A 252 -22.40 3.12 10.64
C TYR A 252 -23.75 2.60 11.10
N GLU A 253 -24.76 2.67 10.24
CA GLU A 253 -26.08 2.12 10.54
C GLU A 253 -26.06 0.57 10.62
N ALA A 254 -25.21 -0.04 9.82
CA ALA A 254 -24.96 -1.47 9.84
C ALA A 254 -23.58 -1.80 9.27
N VAL A 255 -23.02 -2.92 9.68
CA VAL A 255 -21.77 -3.47 9.16
C VAL A 255 -21.96 -4.94 8.81
N ASP A 256 -21.57 -5.33 7.61
CA ASP A 256 -21.71 -6.70 7.13
C ASP A 256 -20.35 -7.42 7.21
N PHE A 257 -20.35 -8.62 7.78
CA PHE A 257 -19.18 -9.46 7.90
C PHE A 257 -19.35 -10.73 7.08
N ALA A 258 -18.39 -11.02 6.23
CA ALA A 258 -18.27 -12.28 5.53
C ALA A 258 -17.40 -13.24 6.35
N VAL A 259 -17.91 -14.38 6.73
CA VAL A 259 -17.20 -15.40 7.51
C VAL A 259 -17.21 -16.72 6.75
N TRP A 260 -16.05 -17.37 6.67
CA TRP A 260 -15.91 -18.68 6.04
C TRP A 260 -14.85 -19.51 6.75
N SER A 261 -14.88 -20.85 6.60
CA SER A 261 -13.87 -21.71 7.17
C SER A 261 -12.58 -21.73 6.33
N LYS A 262 -11.46 -22.00 6.99
CA LYS A 262 -10.19 -22.21 6.29
C LYS A 262 -10.21 -23.50 5.45
N GLU A 263 -11.02 -24.49 5.85
CA GLU A 263 -11.08 -25.80 5.19
C GLU A 263 -11.85 -25.75 3.87
N ASN A 264 -12.97 -25.03 3.85
CA ASN A 264 -13.87 -24.96 2.69
C ASN A 264 -13.69 -23.67 1.85
N GLY A 265 -12.86 -22.73 2.33
CA GLY A 265 -12.71 -21.44 1.67
C GLY A 265 -14.06 -20.70 1.59
N GLN A 266 -14.31 -20.00 0.50
CA GLN A 266 -15.55 -19.24 0.34
C GLN A 266 -16.79 -20.08 0.02
N ASP A 267 -16.68 -21.41 -0.08
CA ASP A 267 -17.80 -22.29 -0.39
C ASP A 267 -18.78 -22.40 0.78
N ASP A 268 -18.33 -22.08 2.02
CA ASP A 268 -19.15 -22.02 3.22
C ASP A 268 -19.34 -20.59 3.75
N LEU A 269 -19.26 -19.59 2.88
CA LEU A 269 -19.39 -18.18 3.20
C LEU A 269 -20.78 -17.87 3.80
N ILE A 270 -20.77 -17.26 4.99
CA ILE A 270 -21.95 -16.72 5.64
C ILE A 270 -21.78 -15.24 5.88
N TRP A 271 -22.78 -14.44 5.54
CA TRP A 271 -22.84 -13.03 5.84
C TRP A 271 -23.57 -12.78 7.17
N TYR A 272 -22.93 -12.04 8.05
CA TYR A 272 -23.51 -11.59 9.30
C TYR A 272 -23.72 -10.08 9.24
N HIS A 273 -24.92 -9.65 9.61
CA HIS A 273 -25.28 -8.26 9.72
C HIS A 273 -25.20 -7.86 11.20
N ALA A 274 -24.37 -6.86 11.51
CA ALA A 274 -24.26 -6.28 12.84
C ALA A 274 -24.81 -4.86 12.83
N HIS A 275 -25.54 -4.51 13.87
CA HIS A 275 -25.98 -3.15 14.13
C HIS A 275 -25.15 -2.58 15.28
N SER A 276 -24.87 -1.26 15.24
CA SER A 276 -24.23 -0.60 16.38
C SER A 276 -25.20 -0.68 17.58
N GLU A 277 -24.71 -1.18 18.70
CA GLU A 277 -25.36 -0.93 19.98
C GLU A 277 -24.87 0.43 20.49
N ASP A 278 -25.80 1.34 20.85
CA ASP A 278 -25.55 2.67 21.37
C ASP A 278 -24.75 2.67 22.69
#